data_425e7095add7febfd479564fca3f0dcb
#
_entry.id   425e7095add7febfd479564fca3f0dcb
#
_cell.length_a   1.000
_cell.length_b   1.000
_cell.length_c   1.000
_cell.angle_alpha   90.00
_cell.angle_beta   90.00
_cell.angle_gamma   90.00
#
_symmetry.space_group_name_H-M   'P 1'
#
loop_
_entity.id
_entity.type
_entity.pdbx_description
1 polymer ?
#
loop_
_entity_poly.entity_id
_entity_poly.type
_entity_poly.pdbx_seq_one_letter_code
_entity_poly.pdbx_strand_id
1 'polypeptide(L)'
;MAAKKYVAVVGCRNYFEPKLLRPGLILKLVKEPENLHDEEAIRVELAPFGKVGYVANSVHTVPRGCASAGRIYDTFADSCYGVVRFVVGDTVILELVKSLHFEVVIHEDLTGDRINGRVYQESRS
;
A
#
# COMPACT_ATOMS: atom_id res chain seq x y z
N MET A 1 -13.64 8.46 -16.13
CA MET A 1 -12.84 8.54 -14.91
C MET A 1 -13.00 7.24 -14.13
N ALA A 2 -11.91 6.61 -13.78
CA ALA A 2 -11.98 5.36 -13.03
C ALA A 2 -12.37 5.62 -11.58
N ALA A 3 -13.19 4.74 -11.03
CA ALA A 3 -13.54 4.83 -9.63
C ALA A 3 -12.34 4.43 -8.77
N LYS A 4 -12.23 5.05 -7.61
CA LYS A 4 -11.19 4.68 -6.65
C LYS A 4 -11.51 3.34 -6.03
N LYS A 5 -10.50 2.53 -5.79
CA LYS A 5 -10.65 1.26 -5.11
C LYS A 5 -9.91 1.31 -3.79
N TYR A 6 -10.58 0.79 -2.78
CA TYR A 6 -10.03 0.73 -1.44
C TYR A 6 -9.91 -0.72 -1.01
N VAL A 7 -8.86 -1.01 -0.23
CA VAL A 7 -8.68 -2.30 0.42
C VAL A 7 -8.34 -2.07 1.87
N ALA A 8 -8.61 -3.07 2.70
CA ALA A 8 -8.29 -3.00 4.11
C ALA A 8 -7.07 -3.86 4.38
N VAL A 9 -6.18 -3.37 5.24
CA VAL A 9 -5.03 -4.15 5.72
C VAL A 9 -5.33 -4.61 7.12
N VAL A 10 -5.21 -5.91 7.33
CA VAL A 10 -5.48 -6.54 8.63
C VAL A 10 -4.22 -7.25 9.12
N GLY A 11 -4.20 -7.59 10.41
CA GLY A 11 -3.07 -8.26 11.00
C GLY A 11 -1.91 -7.35 11.36
N CYS A 12 -2.08 -6.04 11.23
CA CYS A 12 -1.00 -5.08 11.49
C CYS A 12 -0.44 -5.20 12.91
N ARG A 13 -1.29 -5.51 13.88
CA ARG A 13 -0.85 -5.65 15.27
C ARG A 13 0.24 -6.66 15.48
N ASN A 14 0.31 -7.65 14.63
CA ASN A 14 1.34 -8.69 14.74
C ASN A 14 2.72 -8.16 14.38
N TYR A 15 2.79 -7.00 13.74
CA TYR A 15 4.02 -6.45 13.22
C TYR A 15 4.24 -5.01 13.65
N PHE A 16 3.16 -4.27 13.87
CA PHE A 16 3.26 -2.82 13.94
C PHE A 16 2.05 -2.25 14.64
N GLU A 17 2.20 -1.10 15.31
CA GLU A 17 1.05 -0.36 15.81
C GLU A 17 0.33 0.27 14.64
N PRO A 18 -0.95 -0.08 14.38
CA PRO A 18 -1.67 0.46 13.20
C PRO A 18 -1.66 1.99 13.13
N LYS A 19 -1.72 2.66 14.27
CA LYS A 19 -1.73 4.13 14.29
C LYS A 19 -0.44 4.75 13.75
N LEU A 20 0.63 3.97 13.62
CA LEU A 20 1.87 4.45 13.03
C LEU A 20 1.80 4.46 11.50
N LEU A 21 0.82 3.79 10.93
CA LEU A 21 0.60 3.77 9.49
C LEU A 21 -0.28 4.95 9.12
N ARG A 22 0.29 6.13 9.11
CA ARG A 22 -0.45 7.38 8.94
C ARG A 22 -0.96 7.58 7.54
N PRO A 23 -2.07 8.32 7.39
CA PRO A 23 -2.55 8.69 6.05
C PRO A 23 -1.46 9.36 5.23
N GLY A 24 -1.41 9.01 3.96
CA GLY A 24 -0.41 9.50 3.03
C GLY A 24 0.78 8.57 2.84
N LEU A 25 1.00 7.62 3.75
CA LEU A 25 2.08 6.65 3.56
C LEU A 25 1.75 5.73 2.39
N ILE A 26 2.80 5.32 1.69
CA ILE A 26 2.68 4.41 0.56
C ILE A 26 3.13 3.04 0.98
N LEU A 27 2.27 2.06 0.77
CA LEU A 27 2.56 0.68 1.09
C LEU A 27 2.60 -0.12 -0.20
N LYS A 28 3.44 -1.15 -0.21
CA LYS A 28 3.56 -2.04 -1.35
C LYS A 28 2.74 -3.29 -1.08
N LEU A 29 1.94 -3.69 -2.05
CA LEU A 29 1.15 -4.91 -1.99
C LEU A 29 1.83 -5.96 -2.86
N VAL A 30 2.13 -7.12 -2.30
CA VAL A 30 2.88 -8.16 -2.99
C VAL A 30 2.11 -9.48 -2.90
N LYS A 31 1.83 -10.08 -4.04
CA LYS A 31 1.16 -11.38 -4.07
C LYS A 31 2.03 -12.46 -3.43
N GLU A 32 1.37 -13.37 -2.73
CA GLU A 32 2.00 -14.56 -2.15
C GLU A 32 1.32 -15.81 -2.68
N PRO A 33 1.51 -16.17 -3.95
CA PRO A 33 0.80 -17.31 -4.54
C PRO A 33 1.13 -18.63 -3.86
N GLU A 34 2.25 -18.70 -3.14
CA GLU A 34 2.65 -19.91 -2.42
C GLU A 34 2.21 -19.92 -0.96
N ASN A 35 1.37 -18.97 -0.57
CA ASN A 35 0.86 -18.93 0.79
C ASN A 35 0.04 -20.17 1.09
N LEU A 36 0.38 -20.83 2.20
CA LEU A 36 -0.25 -22.11 2.54
C LEU A 36 -1.70 -21.99 2.99
N HIS A 37 -2.11 -20.82 3.40
CA HIS A 37 -3.45 -20.60 3.94
C HIS A 37 -4.41 -19.94 2.96
N ASP A 38 -3.88 -19.24 1.97
CA ASP A 38 -4.69 -18.46 1.04
C ASP A 38 -3.90 -18.22 -0.24
N GLU A 39 -4.35 -18.84 -1.33
CA GLU A 39 -3.70 -18.69 -2.62
C GLU A 39 -3.79 -17.26 -3.17
N GLU A 40 -4.73 -16.50 -2.65
CA GLU A 40 -4.93 -15.10 -3.05
C GLU A 40 -4.35 -14.13 -2.03
N ALA A 41 -3.46 -14.60 -1.16
CA ALA A 41 -2.87 -13.75 -0.15
C ALA A 41 -2.05 -12.65 -0.79
N ILE A 42 -2.24 -11.44 -0.29
CA ILE A 42 -1.48 -10.27 -0.71
C ILE A 42 -0.91 -9.64 0.55
N ARG A 43 0.40 -9.74 0.73
CA ARG A 43 1.04 -9.11 1.88
C ARG A 43 1.24 -7.65 1.61
N VAL A 44 1.26 -6.88 2.69
CA VAL A 44 1.46 -5.44 2.62
C VAL A 44 2.78 -5.11 3.31
N GLU A 45 3.59 -4.31 2.65
CA GLU A 45 4.93 -3.96 3.13
C GLU A 45 5.11 -2.46 3.22
N LEU A 46 5.87 -2.05 4.22
CA LEU A 46 6.33 -0.66 4.36
C LEU A 46 7.85 -0.68 4.40
N ALA A 47 8.49 -0.17 3.36
CA ALA A 47 9.95 -0.08 3.31
C ALA A 47 10.43 0.93 4.37
N PRO A 48 11.53 0.66 5.07
CA PRO A 48 12.38 -0.52 4.99
C PRO A 48 11.97 -1.63 5.97
N PHE A 49 10.82 -1.50 6.63
CA PHE A 49 10.44 -2.36 7.75
C PHE A 49 9.92 -3.72 7.33
N GLY A 50 9.52 -3.88 6.08
CA GLY A 50 8.99 -5.15 5.61
C GLY A 50 7.51 -5.29 5.82
N LYS A 51 7.07 -6.52 6.08
CA LYS A 51 5.65 -6.83 6.16
C LYS A 51 4.97 -6.15 7.34
N VAL A 52 3.83 -5.53 7.07
CA VAL A 52 3.01 -4.88 8.09
C VAL A 52 1.61 -5.48 8.20
N GLY A 53 1.24 -6.39 7.32
CA GLY A 53 -0.06 -7.03 7.37
C GLY A 53 -0.41 -7.68 6.05
N TYR A 54 -1.68 -7.99 5.89
CA TYR A 54 -2.24 -8.58 4.67
C TYR A 54 -3.50 -7.85 4.26
N VAL A 55 -3.78 -7.88 2.96
CA VAL A 55 -5.05 -7.35 2.46
C VAL A 55 -6.16 -8.30 2.91
N ALA A 56 -7.23 -7.73 3.48
CA ALA A 56 -8.36 -8.51 3.96
C ALA A 56 -9.01 -9.27 2.81
N ASN A 57 -9.30 -10.57 3.02
CA ASN A 57 -9.87 -11.42 1.98
C ASN A 57 -11.11 -12.19 2.46
N SER A 58 -11.43 -12.14 3.73
CA SER A 58 -12.59 -12.82 4.29
C SER A 58 -13.78 -11.87 4.33
N VAL A 59 -14.98 -12.42 4.13
CA VAL A 59 -16.21 -11.64 4.28
C VAL A 59 -16.35 -11.05 5.68
N HIS A 60 -15.64 -11.64 6.65
CA HIS A 60 -15.68 -11.17 8.04
C HIS A 60 -14.70 -10.02 8.29
N THR A 61 -13.74 -9.82 7.40
CA THR A 61 -12.68 -8.81 7.61
C THR A 61 -12.69 -7.69 6.59
N VAL A 62 -13.36 -7.88 5.44
CA VAL A 62 -13.43 -6.84 4.41
C VAL A 62 -14.54 -5.86 4.77
N PRO A 63 -14.19 -4.60 5.08
CA PRO A 63 -15.21 -3.60 5.39
C PRO A 63 -16.04 -3.27 4.15
N ARG A 64 -17.23 -2.75 4.41
CA ARG A 64 -18.08 -2.25 3.33
C ARG A 64 -17.33 -1.15 2.58
N GLY A 65 -17.38 -1.20 1.26
CA GLY A 65 -16.69 -0.22 0.43
C GLY A 65 -15.27 -0.59 0.06
N CYS A 66 -14.74 -1.66 0.67
CA CYS A 66 -13.42 -2.17 0.32
C CYS A 66 -13.53 -3.41 -0.55
N ALA A 67 -12.54 -3.63 -1.39
CA ALA A 67 -12.43 -4.85 -2.18
C ALA A 67 -11.59 -5.86 -1.40
N SER A 68 -11.90 -7.15 -1.58
CA SER A 68 -11.10 -8.22 -1.00
C SER A 68 -9.82 -8.43 -1.78
N ALA A 69 -8.85 -9.12 -1.18
CA ALA A 69 -7.62 -9.50 -1.87
C ALA A 69 -7.94 -10.28 -3.16
N GLY A 70 -8.84 -11.26 -3.07
CA GLY A 70 -9.21 -12.04 -4.24
C GLY A 70 -9.77 -11.20 -5.37
N ARG A 71 -10.51 -10.15 -5.02
CA ARG A 71 -11.13 -9.30 -6.02
C ARG A 71 -10.12 -8.47 -6.79
N ILE A 72 -9.04 -8.07 -6.15
CA ILE A 72 -8.01 -7.25 -6.81
C ILE A 72 -6.86 -8.09 -7.35
N TYR A 73 -6.83 -9.38 -7.00
CA TYR A 73 -5.67 -10.24 -7.25
C TYR A 73 -5.23 -10.23 -8.72
N ASP A 74 -6.17 -10.30 -9.64
CA ASP A 74 -5.86 -10.38 -11.07
C ASP A 74 -5.76 -9.00 -11.74
N THR A 75 -5.83 -7.93 -10.96
CA THR A 75 -5.78 -6.59 -11.53
C THR A 75 -4.36 -6.04 -11.66
N PHE A 76 -3.38 -6.76 -11.15
CA PHE A 76 -1.97 -6.36 -11.25
C PHE A 76 -1.11 -7.62 -11.36
N ALA A 77 0.16 -7.46 -11.77
CA ALA A 77 1.06 -8.60 -11.97
C ALA A 77 1.55 -9.14 -10.62
N ASP A 78 2.73 -8.75 -10.17
CA ASP A 78 3.31 -9.29 -8.93
C ASP A 78 3.11 -8.39 -7.74
N SER A 79 3.05 -7.11 -7.98
CA SER A 79 2.90 -6.13 -6.91
C SER A 79 2.22 -4.87 -7.42
N CYS A 80 1.68 -4.12 -6.48
CA CYS A 80 1.12 -2.81 -6.73
C CYS A 80 1.29 -1.97 -5.47
N TYR A 81 0.74 -0.77 -5.47
CA TYR A 81 0.90 0.15 -4.35
C TYR A 81 -0.44 0.67 -3.88
N GLY A 82 -0.49 1.04 -2.62
CA GLY A 82 -1.64 1.69 -2.04
C GLY A 82 -1.19 2.83 -1.15
N VAL A 83 -2.05 3.82 -1.01
CA VAL A 83 -1.80 4.97 -0.15
C VAL A 83 -2.73 4.87 1.04
N VAL A 84 -2.19 5.00 2.24
CA VAL A 84 -3.01 4.99 3.45
C VAL A 84 -3.93 6.19 3.43
N ARG A 85 -5.23 5.95 3.56
CA ARG A 85 -6.23 7.01 3.62
C ARG A 85 -6.88 7.12 4.99
N PHE A 86 -7.15 5.98 5.61
CA PHE A 86 -7.82 5.96 6.92
C PHE A 86 -7.21 4.89 7.80
N VAL A 87 -7.20 5.14 9.09
CA VAL A 87 -6.88 4.13 10.09
C VAL A 87 -8.07 4.08 11.03
N VAL A 88 -8.74 2.93 11.08
CA VAL A 88 -9.93 2.73 11.90
C VAL A 88 -9.67 1.55 12.81
N GLY A 89 -9.43 1.83 14.10
CA GLY A 89 -9.06 0.79 15.04
C GLY A 89 -7.77 0.11 14.60
N ASP A 90 -7.84 -1.19 14.40
CA ASP A 90 -6.69 -2.01 13.97
C ASP A 90 -6.62 -2.18 12.45
N THR A 91 -7.51 -1.54 11.73
CA THR A 91 -7.62 -1.70 10.30
C THR A 91 -7.10 -0.46 9.59
N VAL A 92 -6.26 -0.67 8.60
CA VAL A 92 -5.70 0.40 7.77
C VAL A 92 -6.35 0.31 6.40
N ILE A 93 -6.93 1.41 5.95
CA ILE A 93 -7.60 1.46 4.66
C ILE A 93 -6.68 2.14 3.65
N LEU A 94 -6.42 1.43 2.56
CA LEU A 94 -5.59 1.92 1.47
C LEU A 94 -6.43 2.23 0.25
N GLU A 95 -6.06 3.29 -0.42
CA GLU A 95 -6.55 3.55 -1.77
C GLU A 95 -5.52 2.97 -2.73
N LEU A 96 -5.96 2.09 -3.63
CA LEU A 96 -5.06 1.51 -4.62
C LEU A 96 -4.66 2.56 -5.63
N VAL A 97 -3.39 2.52 -6.04
CA VAL A 97 -2.88 3.40 -7.09
C VAL A 97 -2.46 2.53 -8.26
N LYS A 98 -2.87 2.92 -9.47
CA LYS A 98 -2.56 2.13 -10.66
C LYS A 98 -1.11 2.25 -11.06
N SER A 99 -0.53 3.40 -10.82
CA SER A 99 0.86 3.63 -11.14
C SER A 99 1.44 4.67 -10.21
N LEU A 100 2.72 4.56 -9.97
CA LEU A 100 3.47 5.55 -9.24
C LEU A 100 4.38 6.25 -10.23
N HIS A 101 4.38 7.57 -10.16
CA HIS A 101 5.32 8.37 -10.90
C HIS A 101 6.29 8.97 -9.90
N PHE A 102 7.56 8.73 -10.14
CA PHE A 102 8.60 9.28 -9.30
C PHE A 102 9.34 10.32 -10.11
N GLU A 103 9.27 11.54 -9.66
CA GLU A 103 10.03 12.63 -10.25
C GLU A 103 11.14 12.98 -9.28
N VAL A 104 12.37 12.80 -9.71
CA VAL A 104 13.52 13.10 -8.89
C VAL A 104 14.01 14.49 -9.29
N VAL A 105 13.89 15.40 -8.35
CA VAL A 105 14.39 16.77 -8.55
C VAL A 105 15.71 16.89 -7.82
N ILE A 106 16.75 17.18 -8.58
CA ILE A 106 18.08 17.32 -8.02
C ILE A 106 18.46 18.78 -8.03
N HIS A 107 18.83 19.28 -6.87
CA HIS A 107 19.23 20.66 -6.71
C HIS A 107 20.71 20.70 -6.39
N GLU A 108 21.36 21.70 -6.94
CA GLU A 108 22.72 22.03 -6.55
C GLU A 108 22.68 23.42 -5.92
N ASP A 109 23.41 23.57 -4.83
CA ASP A 109 23.51 24.88 -4.21
C ASP A 109 24.56 25.73 -4.92
N LEU A 110 24.76 26.93 -4.42
CA LEU A 110 25.69 27.85 -5.03
C LEU A 110 27.14 27.43 -4.93
N THR A 111 27.43 26.44 -4.09
CA THR A 111 28.80 25.92 -3.98
C THR A 111 29.01 24.74 -4.91
N GLY A 112 27.98 24.31 -5.62
CA GLY A 112 28.04 23.16 -6.49
C GLY A 112 27.73 21.85 -5.81
N ASP A 113 27.46 21.87 -4.53
CA ASP A 113 27.10 20.64 -3.82
C ASP A 113 25.69 20.22 -4.15
N ARG A 114 25.53 18.92 -4.24
CA ARG A 114 24.21 18.37 -4.45
C ARG A 114 23.46 18.39 -3.13
N ILE A 115 22.34 19.05 -3.12
CA ILE A 115 21.57 19.17 -1.91
C ILE A 115 20.83 17.86 -1.64
N ASN A 116 19.73 17.64 -2.27
CA ASN A 116 18.95 16.44 -2.05
C ASN A 116 18.11 16.15 -3.28
N GLY A 117 17.89 14.87 -3.50
CA GLY A 117 16.84 14.47 -4.42
C GLY A 117 15.51 14.54 -3.71
N ARG A 118 14.54 15.15 -4.35
CA ARG A 118 13.17 15.10 -3.89
C ARG A 118 12.40 14.18 -4.81
N VAL A 119 11.69 13.24 -4.19
CA VAL A 119 10.89 12.30 -4.95
C VAL A 119 9.43 12.68 -4.78
N TYR A 120 8.77 12.89 -5.89
CA TYR A 120 7.34 13.12 -5.92
C TYR A 120 6.65 11.86 -6.36
N GLN A 121 5.48 11.66 -5.79
CA GLN A 121 4.67 10.53 -6.11
C GLN A 121 3.33 11.00 -6.61
N GLU A 122 2.90 10.43 -7.69
CA GLU A 122 1.63 10.78 -8.28
C GLU A 122 0.82 9.53 -8.53
N SER A 123 -0.41 9.53 -8.02
CA SER A 123 -1.34 8.44 -8.20
C SER A 123 -2.14 8.64 -9.47
N ARG A 124 -2.27 7.56 -10.25
CA ARG A 124 -3.10 7.55 -11.45
C ARG A 124 -4.13 6.45 -11.34
N SER A 125 -5.34 6.77 -11.63
CA SER A 125 -6.40 5.77 -11.59
C SER A 125 -7.09 5.63 -12.94
#